data_a751dffbad154784e03ae9326f2685b3
#
_entry.id   a751dffbad154784e03ae9326f2685b3
#
_cell.length_a   1.000
_cell.length_b   1.000
_cell.length_c   1.000
_cell.angle_alpha   90.00
_cell.angle_beta   90.00
_cell.angle_gamma   90.00
#
_symmetry.space_group_name_H-M   'P 1'
#
loop_
_entity.id
_entity.type
_entity.pdbx_description
1 polymer ?
#
loop_
_entity_poly.entity_id
_entity_poly.type
_entity_poly.pdbx_seq_one_letter_code
_entity_poly.pdbx_strand_id
1 'polypeptide(L)'
;MQPAYYEDFTEIKKKIWSMLDDAVTNRSSQFRIPTFICGHNNDIDGRIVVLRKSDQQNNLVQFHSDIRSDKIELLKNNPNAALLFYDKDEKIQVRLKVNCIINYKNDITKNSWEKTQHISRKCYLVDNGPGTESDVPTSGLKPELDNFDYTKEQSEDCLLYTSPSPRD
;
A
#
# COMPACT_ATOMS: atom_id res chain seq x y z
N MET A 1 -17.22 30.81 3.55
CA MET A 1 -18.01 29.88 4.40
C MET A 1 -17.18 28.62 4.54
N GLN A 2 -16.90 28.18 5.78
CA GLN A 2 -16.17 26.92 5.98
C GLN A 2 -17.07 25.74 5.56
N PRO A 3 -16.51 24.65 4.99
CA PRO A 3 -17.27 23.45 4.72
C PRO A 3 -17.86 22.87 6.01
N ALA A 4 -19.10 22.32 5.93
CA ALA A 4 -19.81 21.79 7.09
C ALA A 4 -19.06 20.66 7.84
N TYR A 5 -18.18 19.93 7.16
CA TYR A 5 -17.41 18.85 7.79
C TYR A 5 -16.36 19.32 8.82
N TYR A 6 -16.04 20.62 8.89
CA TYR A 6 -15.16 21.14 9.96
C TYR A 6 -15.81 21.20 11.34
N GLU A 7 -17.12 21.16 11.42
CA GLU A 7 -17.89 21.30 12.66
C GLU A 7 -18.58 20.01 13.10
N ASP A 8 -18.65 18.99 12.23
CA ASP A 8 -19.34 17.73 12.48
C ASP A 8 -18.42 16.53 12.23
N PHE A 9 -18.16 15.74 13.28
CA PHE A 9 -17.32 14.54 13.19
C PHE A 9 -17.84 13.51 12.19
N THR A 10 -19.16 13.40 12.02
CA THR A 10 -19.76 12.49 11.03
C THR A 10 -19.42 12.94 9.62
N GLU A 11 -19.52 14.24 9.34
CA GLU A 11 -19.16 14.80 8.05
C GLU A 11 -17.66 14.76 7.81
N ILE A 12 -16.82 14.96 8.83
CA ILE A 12 -15.36 14.76 8.74
C ILE A 12 -15.06 13.30 8.34
N LYS A 13 -15.67 12.33 9.00
CA LYS A 13 -15.49 10.92 8.70
C LYS A 13 -15.92 10.58 7.27
N LYS A 14 -17.07 11.07 6.82
CA LYS A 14 -17.54 10.90 5.44
C LYS A 14 -16.56 11.50 4.43
N LYS A 15 -16.06 12.72 4.66
CA LYS A 15 -15.07 13.37 3.80
C LYS A 15 -13.80 12.53 3.68
N ILE A 16 -13.27 12.04 4.81
CA ILE A 16 -12.07 11.20 4.83
C ILE A 16 -12.27 9.93 3.98
N TRP A 17 -13.39 9.21 4.19
CA TRP A 17 -13.67 8.01 3.40
C TRP A 17 -13.90 8.31 1.93
N SER A 18 -14.56 9.42 1.59
CA SER A 18 -14.69 9.87 0.20
C SER A 18 -13.33 10.14 -0.46
N MET A 19 -12.38 10.74 0.26
CA MET A 19 -11.01 10.97 -0.24
C MET A 19 -10.25 9.66 -0.41
N LEU A 20 -10.41 8.69 0.50
CA LEU A 20 -9.82 7.36 0.39
C LEU A 20 -10.40 6.59 -0.80
N ASP A 21 -11.71 6.65 -1.03
CA ASP A 21 -12.38 5.98 -2.14
C ASP A 21 -11.95 6.57 -3.49
N ASP A 22 -11.91 7.90 -3.60
CA ASP A 22 -11.36 8.57 -4.79
C ASP A 22 -9.93 8.12 -5.08
N ALA A 23 -9.08 8.07 -4.06
CA ALA A 23 -7.67 7.72 -4.18
C ALA A 23 -7.41 6.30 -4.73
N VAL A 24 -8.35 5.38 -4.62
CA VAL A 24 -8.21 4.02 -5.17
C VAL A 24 -8.16 4.04 -6.69
N THR A 25 -8.94 4.90 -7.33
CA THR A 25 -9.09 4.98 -8.80
C THR A 25 -8.42 6.19 -9.42
N ASN A 26 -8.48 7.34 -8.75
CA ASN A 26 -7.91 8.59 -9.22
C ASN A 26 -6.40 8.62 -9.02
N ARG A 27 -5.64 8.54 -10.12
CA ARG A 27 -4.17 8.55 -10.09
C ARG A 27 -3.58 9.90 -9.65
N SER A 28 -4.33 10.98 -9.74
CA SER A 28 -3.91 12.33 -9.35
C SER A 28 -4.21 12.64 -7.89
N SER A 29 -4.99 11.81 -7.20
CA SER A 29 -5.30 11.99 -5.79
C SER A 29 -4.05 11.88 -4.92
N GLN A 30 -3.85 12.86 -4.05
CA GLN A 30 -2.70 12.88 -3.14
C GLN A 30 -2.83 11.79 -2.04
N PHE A 31 -4.04 11.34 -1.75
CA PHE A 31 -4.29 10.23 -0.82
C PHE A 31 -3.94 8.85 -1.43
N ARG A 32 -3.63 8.80 -2.75
CA ARG A 32 -3.26 7.54 -3.41
C ARG A 32 -1.95 6.94 -2.93
N ILE A 33 -1.02 7.78 -2.48
CA ILE A 33 0.35 7.38 -2.12
C ILE A 33 0.70 7.76 -0.67
N PRO A 34 -0.01 7.19 0.32
CA PRO A 34 0.30 7.46 1.72
C PRO A 34 1.69 6.94 2.12
N THR A 35 2.23 7.55 3.17
CA THR A 35 3.39 6.98 3.87
C THR A 35 2.90 5.90 4.83
N PHE A 36 3.41 4.69 4.67
CA PHE A 36 3.21 3.57 5.58
C PHE A 36 4.40 3.50 6.55
N ILE A 37 4.12 3.38 7.84
CA ILE A 37 5.10 3.37 8.92
C ILE A 37 4.83 2.16 9.80
N CYS A 38 5.83 1.32 9.97
CA CYS A 38 5.78 0.17 10.88
C CYS A 38 7.10 0.06 11.65
N GLY A 39 7.11 -0.73 12.71
CA GLY A 39 8.32 -0.94 13.48
C GLY A 39 8.18 -2.01 14.54
N HIS A 40 9.32 -2.56 14.95
CA HIS A 40 9.42 -3.51 16.05
C HIS A 40 10.72 -3.23 16.83
N ASN A 41 10.63 -3.16 18.15
CA ASN A 41 11.72 -2.74 19.03
C ASN A 41 12.28 -1.37 18.62
N ASN A 42 13.59 -1.30 18.29
CA ASN A 42 14.28 -0.07 17.86
C ASN A 42 14.35 0.11 16.34
N ASP A 43 13.76 -0.82 15.58
CA ASP A 43 13.74 -0.78 14.12
C ASP A 43 12.41 -0.16 13.63
N ILE A 44 12.52 0.93 12.87
CA ILE A 44 11.38 1.69 12.33
C ILE A 44 11.59 1.84 10.84
N ASP A 45 10.59 1.45 10.06
CA ASP A 45 10.57 1.57 8.62
C ASP A 45 9.41 2.45 8.16
N GLY A 46 9.71 3.39 7.26
CA GLY A 46 8.73 4.30 6.65
C GLY A 46 8.89 4.34 5.13
N ARG A 47 7.83 4.07 4.40
CA ARG A 47 7.86 4.08 2.93
C ARG A 47 6.53 4.47 2.31
N ILE A 48 6.58 4.95 1.08
CA ILE A 48 5.39 5.23 0.29
C ILE A 48 4.78 3.90 -0.18
N VAL A 49 3.47 3.77 -0.06
CA VAL A 49 2.70 2.66 -0.62
C VAL A 49 1.58 3.19 -1.51
N VAL A 50 1.02 2.34 -2.37
CA VAL A 50 -0.10 2.73 -3.25
C VAL A 50 -1.39 2.16 -2.71
N LEU A 51 -2.34 3.02 -2.34
CA LEU A 51 -3.68 2.60 -1.91
C LEU A 51 -4.38 1.86 -3.04
N ARG A 52 -4.90 0.67 -2.75
CA ARG A 52 -5.52 -0.23 -3.73
C ARG A 52 -6.99 -0.54 -3.45
N LYS A 53 -7.41 -0.43 -2.20
CA LYS A 53 -8.80 -0.58 -1.76
C LYS A 53 -9.05 0.29 -0.54
N SER A 54 -10.25 0.83 -0.46
CA SER A 54 -10.86 1.37 0.75
C SER A 54 -12.21 0.67 0.97
N ASP A 55 -12.59 0.49 2.22
CA ASP A 55 -13.83 -0.18 2.60
C ASP A 55 -14.30 0.40 3.93
N GLN A 56 -15.18 1.39 3.84
CA GLN A 56 -15.71 2.09 4.99
C GLN A 56 -16.50 1.19 5.94
N GLN A 57 -17.23 0.22 5.40
CA GLN A 57 -18.09 -0.67 6.21
C GLN A 57 -17.26 -1.56 7.14
N ASN A 58 -16.12 -2.04 6.62
CA ASN A 58 -15.19 -2.89 7.37
C ASN A 58 -14.04 -2.12 8.01
N ASN A 59 -14.03 -0.79 7.92
CA ASN A 59 -12.93 0.07 8.36
C ASN A 59 -11.57 -0.42 7.82
N LEU A 60 -11.47 -0.71 6.53
CA LEU A 60 -10.33 -1.37 5.93
C LEU A 60 -9.74 -0.54 4.78
N VAL A 61 -8.44 -0.45 4.73
CA VAL A 61 -7.68 -0.01 3.56
C VAL A 61 -6.67 -1.07 3.16
N GLN A 62 -6.35 -1.16 1.86
CA GLN A 62 -5.45 -2.19 1.34
C GLN A 62 -4.40 -1.57 0.43
N PHE A 63 -3.18 -2.06 0.54
CA PHE A 63 -2.09 -1.82 -0.40
C PHE A 63 -1.35 -3.13 -0.72
N HIS A 64 -0.56 -3.11 -1.77
CA HIS A 64 0.23 -4.27 -2.19
C HIS A 64 1.68 -4.13 -1.74
N SER A 65 2.31 -5.23 -1.42
CA SER A 65 3.72 -5.29 -1.05
C SER A 65 4.37 -6.59 -1.53
N ASP A 66 5.67 -6.58 -1.66
CA ASP A 66 6.47 -7.79 -1.87
C ASP A 66 6.71 -8.50 -0.52
N ILE A 67 6.57 -9.83 -0.49
CA ILE A 67 6.78 -10.67 0.72
C ILE A 67 8.21 -10.60 1.22
N ARG A 68 9.13 -10.41 0.31
CA ARG A 68 10.55 -10.36 0.59
C ARG A 68 11.00 -9.04 1.22
N SER A 69 10.08 -8.07 1.33
CA SER A 69 10.37 -6.75 1.92
C SER A 69 10.48 -6.83 3.43
N ASP A 70 11.48 -6.16 4.01
CA ASP A 70 11.81 -6.19 5.45
C ASP A 70 10.63 -5.81 6.35
N LYS A 71 9.74 -4.91 5.88
CA LYS A 71 8.52 -4.57 6.63
C LYS A 71 7.63 -5.76 6.94
N ILE A 72 7.72 -6.84 6.16
CA ILE A 72 6.92 -8.05 6.41
C ILE A 72 7.39 -8.74 7.68
N GLU A 73 8.70 -8.78 7.92
CA GLU A 73 9.24 -9.33 9.16
C GLU A 73 8.89 -8.45 10.36
N LEU A 74 8.98 -7.12 10.21
CA LEU A 74 8.54 -6.18 11.24
C LEU A 74 7.05 -6.40 11.59
N LEU A 75 6.19 -6.54 10.57
CA LEU A 75 4.75 -6.73 10.76
C LEU A 75 4.36 -8.09 11.35
N LYS A 76 5.13 -9.15 11.09
CA LYS A 76 4.94 -10.45 11.75
C LYS A 76 5.18 -10.36 13.26
N ASN A 77 6.17 -9.57 13.66
CA ASN A 77 6.55 -9.36 15.05
C ASN A 77 5.66 -8.32 15.75
N ASN A 78 5.25 -7.28 15.02
CA ASN A 78 4.38 -6.23 15.51
C ASN A 78 3.42 -5.76 14.41
N PRO A 79 2.16 -6.20 14.40
CA PRO A 79 1.19 -5.85 13.36
C PRO A 79 0.69 -4.40 13.44
N ASN A 80 1.09 -3.64 14.47
CA ASN A 80 0.69 -2.25 14.62
C ASN A 80 1.49 -1.35 13.69
N ALA A 81 0.78 -0.53 12.95
CA ALA A 81 1.37 0.40 11.98
C ALA A 81 0.58 1.70 11.90
N ALA A 82 1.11 2.64 11.13
CA ALA A 82 0.41 3.86 10.80
C ALA A 82 0.44 4.12 9.29
N LEU A 83 -0.62 4.76 8.80
CA LEU A 83 -0.68 5.36 7.47
C LEU A 83 -0.84 6.86 7.63
N LEU A 84 0.01 7.62 6.96
CA LEU A 84 -0.05 9.07 6.92
C LEU A 84 -0.44 9.51 5.50
N PHE A 85 -1.56 10.18 5.40
CA PHE A 85 -2.07 10.82 4.20
C PHE A 85 -1.97 12.34 4.34
N TYR A 86 -1.64 13.03 3.27
CA TYR A 86 -1.67 14.48 3.23
C TYR A 86 -2.13 14.98 1.87
N ASP A 87 -3.14 15.83 1.89
CA ASP A 87 -3.60 16.57 0.73
C ASP A 87 -3.20 18.04 0.87
N LYS A 88 -2.30 18.50 0.01
CA LYS A 88 -1.73 19.86 0.08
C LYS A 88 -2.74 20.93 -0.37
N ASP A 89 -3.68 20.56 -1.25
CA ASP A 89 -4.63 21.48 -1.84
C ASP A 89 -5.81 21.72 -0.87
N GLU A 90 -6.33 20.63 -0.28
CA GLU A 90 -7.34 20.68 0.78
C GLU A 90 -6.74 21.03 2.16
N LYS A 91 -5.41 20.94 2.32
CA LYS A 91 -4.67 21.09 3.60
C LYS A 91 -5.17 20.13 4.68
N ILE A 92 -5.53 18.92 4.27
CA ILE A 92 -6.02 17.88 5.16
C ILE A 92 -4.91 16.83 5.38
N GLN A 93 -4.59 16.58 6.65
CA GLN A 93 -3.75 15.46 7.07
C GLN A 93 -4.59 14.41 7.79
N VAL A 94 -4.47 13.17 7.39
CA VAL A 94 -5.11 12.04 8.06
C VAL A 94 -4.05 11.05 8.51
N ARG A 95 -4.13 10.64 9.78
CA ARG A 95 -3.30 9.55 10.33
C ARG A 95 -4.20 8.41 10.74
N LEU A 96 -4.00 7.26 10.12
CA LEU A 96 -4.68 6.03 10.51
C LEU A 96 -3.70 5.19 11.35
N LYS A 97 -4.09 4.85 12.57
CA LYS A 97 -3.45 3.78 13.34
C LYS A 97 -4.15 2.49 12.96
N VAL A 98 -3.37 1.50 12.53
CA VAL A 98 -3.92 0.29 11.94
C VAL A 98 -3.31 -0.96 12.54
N ASN A 99 -4.06 -2.05 12.49
CA ASN A 99 -3.55 -3.39 12.72
C ASN A 99 -3.46 -4.11 11.39
N CYS A 100 -2.25 -4.51 10.99
CA CYS A 100 -1.99 -5.09 9.67
C CYS A 100 -2.28 -6.59 9.65
N ILE A 101 -2.95 -7.02 8.59
CA ILE A 101 -3.14 -8.44 8.27
C ILE A 101 -2.38 -8.74 6.99
N ILE A 102 -1.41 -9.66 7.08
CA ILE A 102 -0.63 -10.11 5.92
C ILE A 102 -1.43 -11.21 5.22
N ASN A 103 -1.83 -10.94 3.98
CA ASN A 103 -2.46 -11.93 3.11
C ASN A 103 -1.42 -12.47 2.13
N TYR A 104 -1.25 -13.79 2.08
CA TYR A 104 -0.29 -14.46 1.22
C TYR A 104 -0.84 -15.81 0.75
N LYS A 105 -0.79 -16.07 -0.57
CA LYS A 105 -1.26 -17.31 -1.20
C LYS A 105 -2.69 -17.73 -0.80
N ASN A 106 -3.60 -16.75 -0.70
CA ASN A 106 -5.00 -16.96 -0.40
C ASN A 106 -5.89 -16.28 -1.46
N ASP A 107 -7.22 -16.44 -1.36
CA ASP A 107 -8.17 -15.90 -2.33
C ASP A 107 -8.11 -14.37 -2.42
N ILE A 108 -7.79 -13.67 -1.34
CA ILE A 108 -7.63 -12.20 -1.35
C ILE A 108 -6.48 -11.82 -2.27
N THR A 109 -5.33 -12.49 -2.14
CA THR A 109 -4.16 -12.23 -2.96
C THR A 109 -4.41 -12.62 -4.42
N LYS A 110 -5.04 -13.76 -4.68
CA LYS A 110 -5.41 -14.20 -6.03
C LYS A 110 -6.32 -13.18 -6.73
N ASN A 111 -7.43 -12.82 -6.10
CA ASN A 111 -8.39 -11.86 -6.66
C ASN A 111 -7.75 -10.49 -6.94
N SER A 112 -6.88 -10.04 -6.06
CA SER A 112 -6.20 -8.76 -6.22
C SER A 112 -5.17 -8.81 -7.36
N TRP A 113 -4.48 -9.95 -7.52
CA TRP A 113 -3.53 -10.15 -8.61
C TRP A 113 -4.21 -10.15 -9.98
N GLU A 114 -5.31 -10.85 -10.11
CA GLU A 114 -6.09 -10.90 -11.33
C GLU A 114 -6.53 -9.50 -11.79
N LYS A 115 -6.82 -8.60 -10.84
CA LYS A 115 -7.18 -7.20 -11.10
C LYS A 115 -5.98 -6.27 -11.31
N THR A 116 -4.76 -6.72 -11.01
CA THR A 116 -3.56 -5.89 -11.14
C THR A 116 -3.13 -5.79 -12.59
N GLN A 117 -2.92 -4.56 -13.08
CA GLN A 117 -2.43 -4.31 -14.43
C GLN A 117 -1.04 -4.93 -14.63
N HIS A 118 -0.77 -5.48 -15.80
CA HIS A 118 0.49 -6.17 -16.14
C HIS A 118 1.72 -5.29 -15.86
N ILE A 119 1.70 -4.02 -16.25
CA ILE A 119 2.79 -3.07 -15.99
C ILE A 119 3.07 -2.91 -14.48
N SER A 120 2.05 -3.01 -13.64
CA SER A 120 2.21 -2.92 -12.18
C SER A 120 2.75 -4.20 -11.56
N ARG A 121 2.74 -5.31 -12.29
CA ARG A 121 3.29 -6.60 -11.85
C ARG A 121 4.82 -6.65 -12.04
N LYS A 122 5.36 -5.85 -12.96
CA LYS A 122 6.79 -5.81 -13.28
C LYS A 122 7.67 -5.58 -12.03
N CYS A 123 7.25 -4.74 -11.10
CA CYS A 123 8.00 -4.46 -9.87
C CYS A 123 8.18 -5.66 -8.94
N TYR A 124 7.44 -6.75 -9.15
CA TYR A 124 7.58 -8.00 -8.37
C TYR A 124 8.48 -9.04 -9.05
N LEU A 125 8.96 -8.76 -10.27
CA LEU A 125 9.82 -9.66 -11.04
C LEU A 125 11.32 -9.42 -10.79
N VAL A 126 11.67 -8.56 -9.84
CA VAL A 126 13.05 -8.34 -9.42
C VAL A 126 13.63 -9.59 -8.76
N ASP A 127 14.89 -9.90 -9.02
CA ASP A 127 15.54 -11.11 -8.49
C ASP A 127 15.65 -11.06 -6.96
N ASN A 128 15.99 -9.90 -6.39
CA ASN A 128 16.10 -9.69 -4.95
C ASN A 128 14.90 -8.93 -4.39
N GLY A 129 14.62 -9.08 -3.10
CA GLY A 129 13.58 -8.32 -2.41
C GLY A 129 13.85 -6.82 -2.43
N PRO A 130 12.78 -5.98 -2.33
CA PRO A 130 12.95 -4.53 -2.21
C PRO A 130 13.76 -4.18 -0.96
N GLY A 131 14.75 -3.29 -1.10
CA GLY A 131 15.63 -2.87 -0.01
C GLY A 131 16.93 -3.70 0.11
N THR A 132 17.12 -4.74 -0.72
CA THR A 132 18.38 -5.49 -0.73
C THR A 132 19.54 -4.58 -1.15
N GLU A 133 20.61 -4.59 -0.36
CA GLU A 133 21.84 -3.86 -0.68
C GLU A 133 22.52 -4.42 -1.93
N SER A 134 23.14 -3.54 -2.71
CA SER A 134 23.87 -3.89 -3.93
C SER A 134 25.10 -3.01 -4.06
N ASP A 135 26.21 -3.60 -4.45
CA ASP A 135 27.48 -2.91 -4.68
C ASP A 135 27.44 -1.99 -5.93
N VAL A 136 26.46 -2.20 -6.80
CA VAL A 136 26.28 -1.42 -8.03
C VAL A 136 24.82 -0.98 -8.20
N PRO A 137 24.56 0.18 -8.80
CA PRO A 137 23.20 0.59 -9.15
C PRO A 137 22.55 -0.46 -10.07
N THR A 138 21.35 -0.92 -9.69
CA THR A 138 20.62 -1.93 -10.47
C THR A 138 19.11 -1.70 -10.37
N SER A 139 18.38 -2.03 -11.44
CA SER A 139 16.92 -2.13 -11.41
C SER A 139 16.44 -3.40 -10.68
N GLY A 140 17.33 -4.38 -10.48
CA GLY A 140 17.02 -5.71 -9.97
C GLY A 140 16.23 -6.59 -10.95
N LEU A 141 15.89 -6.07 -12.13
CA LEU A 141 15.21 -6.82 -13.18
C LEU A 141 16.22 -7.57 -14.04
N LYS A 142 15.84 -8.74 -14.53
CA LYS A 142 16.59 -9.44 -15.56
C LYS A 142 16.57 -8.63 -16.87
N PRO A 143 17.67 -8.61 -17.66
CA PRO A 143 17.75 -7.81 -18.88
C PRO A 143 16.60 -8.05 -19.88
N GLU A 144 16.14 -9.28 -20.01
CA GLU A 144 15.01 -9.65 -20.85
C GLU A 144 13.66 -9.07 -20.38
N LEU A 145 13.54 -8.72 -19.11
CA LEU A 145 12.34 -8.12 -18.51
C LEU A 145 12.38 -6.58 -18.48
N ASP A 146 13.54 -6.00 -18.77
CA ASP A 146 13.71 -4.54 -18.73
C ASP A 146 12.98 -3.83 -19.89
N ASN A 147 12.77 -4.54 -20.99
CA ASN A 147 12.14 -4.05 -22.23
C ASN A 147 10.60 -4.14 -22.25
N PHE A 148 9.90 -4.19 -21.14
CA PHE A 148 8.43 -4.18 -21.01
C PHE A 148 7.64 -5.40 -21.53
N ASP A 149 8.25 -6.32 -22.25
CA ASP A 149 7.59 -7.52 -22.78
C ASP A 149 7.76 -8.72 -21.82
N TYR A 150 6.87 -8.81 -20.82
CA TYR A 150 6.78 -9.98 -19.96
C TYR A 150 5.44 -10.70 -20.14
N THR A 151 5.46 -12.01 -20.10
CA THR A 151 4.25 -12.81 -20.19
C THR A 151 3.49 -12.84 -18.88
N LYS A 152 2.18 -13.16 -18.93
CA LYS A 152 1.32 -13.30 -17.75
C LYS A 152 1.91 -14.32 -16.74
N GLU A 153 2.49 -15.41 -17.24
CA GLU A 153 3.07 -16.49 -16.44
C GLU A 153 4.29 -16.04 -15.63
N GLN A 154 5.16 -15.22 -16.20
CA GLN A 154 6.35 -14.70 -15.50
C GLN A 154 5.99 -13.82 -14.30
N SER A 155 4.78 -13.32 -14.24
CA SER A 155 4.31 -12.41 -13.19
C SER A 155 3.55 -13.13 -12.06
N GLU A 156 3.27 -14.41 -12.15
CA GLU A 156 2.45 -15.14 -11.16
C GLU A 156 3.23 -15.63 -9.95
N ASP A 157 4.55 -15.73 -10.02
CA ASP A 157 5.40 -16.29 -8.96
C ASP A 157 5.70 -15.34 -7.79
N CYS A 158 5.42 -14.04 -7.91
CA CYS A 158 5.88 -13.04 -6.95
C CYS A 158 4.74 -12.22 -6.34
N LEU A 159 4.04 -12.71 -5.31
CA LEU A 159 2.88 -11.97 -4.78
C LEU A 159 2.77 -11.78 -3.31
N LEU A 160 2.33 -10.54 -2.99
CA LEU A 160 1.96 -10.17 -1.65
C LEU A 160 0.99 -9.07 -1.44
N TYR A 161 0.21 -9.21 -0.39
CA TYR A 161 -0.73 -8.19 0.06
C TYR A 161 -0.74 -8.05 1.57
N THR A 162 -0.67 -6.82 2.05
CA THR A 162 -1.02 -6.47 3.41
C THR A 162 -2.33 -5.70 3.39
N SER A 163 -3.23 -6.05 4.28
CA SER A 163 -4.47 -5.32 4.50
C SER A 163 -4.45 -4.76 5.92
N PRO A 164 -4.22 -3.46 6.10
CA PRO A 164 -4.38 -2.85 7.42
C PRO A 164 -5.86 -2.74 7.76
N SER A 165 -6.22 -3.09 8.98
CA SER A 165 -7.53 -2.78 9.57
C SER A 165 -7.34 -1.63 10.56
N PRO A 166 -8.14 -0.53 10.49
CA PRO A 166 -8.12 0.51 11.50
C PRO A 166 -8.54 -0.06 12.85
N ARG A 167 -7.91 0.43 13.92
CA ARG A 167 -8.42 0.20 15.28
C ARG A 167 -9.52 1.21 15.58
N ASP A 168 -10.53 0.76 16.29
CA ASP A 168 -11.59 1.59 16.87
C ASP A 168 -11.01 2.66 17.81
#